data_ae44b9a372ee0938656e75cb8ee7d0cc
#
_entry.id   ae44b9a372ee0938656e75cb8ee7d0cc
#
_cell.length_a   1.000
_cell.length_b   1.000
_cell.length_c   1.000
_cell.angle_alpha   90.00
_cell.angle_beta   90.00
_cell.angle_gamma   90.00
#
_symmetry.space_group_name_H-M   'P 1'
#
loop_
_entity.id
_entity.type
_entity.pdbx_description
1 polymer ?
#
loop_
_entity_poly.entity_id
_entity_poly.type
_entity_poly.pdbx_seq_one_letter_code
_entity_poly.pdbx_strand_id
1 'polypeptide(L)' 'MITLTSKELTALEDQIGCEATLVKKYEAMACLCSDTRIQKEFNDFADRHRAHYNTLVSFLQ' A
#
# COMPACT_ATOMS: atom_id res chain seq x y z
N MET A 1 -10.65 3.24 21.53
CA MET A 1 -11.02 4.04 20.33
C MET A 1 -10.00 5.14 20.10
N ILE A 2 -9.56 5.32 18.86
CA ILE A 2 -8.62 6.38 18.50
C ILE A 2 -9.42 7.60 18.04
N THR A 3 -9.12 8.75 18.65
CA THR A 3 -9.75 10.01 18.24
C THR A 3 -8.78 10.75 17.31
N LEU A 4 -9.21 11.01 16.09
CA LEU A 4 -8.41 11.67 15.08
C LEU A 4 -8.88 13.10 14.86
N THR A 5 -7.94 14.03 14.67
CA THR A 5 -8.27 15.37 14.20
C THR A 5 -8.65 15.30 12.71
N SER A 6 -9.30 16.36 12.21
CA SER A 6 -9.64 16.43 10.77
C SER A 6 -8.40 16.35 9.89
N LYS A 7 -7.30 16.99 10.32
CA LYS A 7 -6.04 16.94 9.56
C LYS A 7 -5.42 15.56 9.56
N GLU A 8 -5.45 14.89 10.70
CA GLU A 8 -4.95 13.53 10.82
C GLU A 8 -5.76 12.56 9.97
N LEU A 9 -7.09 12.69 9.99
CA LEU A 9 -7.97 11.86 9.17
C LEU A 9 -7.68 12.06 7.68
N THR A 10 -7.55 13.32 7.23
CA THR A 10 -7.24 13.63 5.83
C THR A 10 -5.89 13.03 5.43
N ALA A 11 -4.86 13.20 6.26
CA ALA A 11 -3.54 12.64 5.98
C ALA A 11 -3.58 11.12 5.89
N LEU A 12 -4.34 10.49 6.78
CA LEU A 12 -4.50 9.03 6.81
C LEU A 12 -5.20 8.53 5.55
N GLU A 13 -6.29 9.17 5.15
CA GLU A 13 -7.03 8.81 3.93
C GLU A 13 -6.16 8.97 2.70
N ASP A 14 -5.41 10.06 2.59
CA ASP A 14 -4.51 10.30 1.47
C ASP A 14 -3.44 9.22 1.38
N GLN A 15 -2.84 8.86 2.50
CA GLN A 15 -1.79 7.83 2.53
C GLN A 15 -2.35 6.45 2.21
N ILE A 16 -3.54 6.13 2.69
CA ILE A 16 -4.22 4.87 2.35
C ILE A 16 -4.39 4.76 0.83
N GLY A 17 -4.83 5.85 0.19
CA GLY A 17 -4.96 5.90 -1.27
C GLY A 17 -3.64 5.70 -1.99
N CYS A 18 -2.56 6.30 -1.49
CA CYS A 18 -1.21 6.12 -2.04
C CYS A 18 -0.76 4.68 -1.94
N GLU A 19 -0.95 4.04 -0.79
CA GLU A 19 -0.54 2.64 -0.59
C GLU A 19 -1.32 1.71 -1.53
N ALA A 20 -2.62 1.92 -1.69
CA ALA A 20 -3.45 1.13 -2.60
C ALA A 20 -2.96 1.25 -4.05
N THR A 21 -2.60 2.46 -4.48
CA THR A 21 -2.06 2.72 -5.81
C THR A 21 -0.72 2.01 -6.01
N LEU A 22 0.15 2.05 -5.01
CA LEU A 22 1.47 1.40 -5.08
C LEU A 22 1.34 -0.12 -5.16
N VAL A 23 0.40 -0.72 -4.44
CA VAL A 23 0.13 -2.16 -4.54
C VAL A 23 -0.20 -2.53 -5.98
N LYS A 24 -1.15 -1.82 -6.60
CA LYS A 24 -1.57 -2.08 -7.98
C LYS A 24 -0.42 -1.88 -8.95
N LYS A 25 0.37 -0.82 -8.76
CA LYS A 25 1.52 -0.51 -9.62
C LYS A 25 2.53 -1.65 -9.60
N TYR A 26 2.93 -2.11 -8.42
CA TYR A 26 3.95 -3.14 -8.31
C TYR A 26 3.44 -4.51 -8.76
N GLU A 27 2.17 -4.82 -8.55
CA GLU A 27 1.56 -6.03 -9.10
C GLU A 27 1.59 -6.02 -10.63
N ALA A 28 1.26 -4.89 -11.24
CA ALA A 28 1.30 -4.73 -12.69
C ALA A 28 2.73 -4.85 -13.22
N MET A 29 3.70 -4.24 -12.55
CA MET A 29 5.11 -4.32 -12.93
C MET A 29 5.62 -5.75 -12.83
N ALA A 30 5.24 -6.48 -11.79
CA ALA A 30 5.60 -7.90 -11.65
C ALA A 30 5.08 -8.72 -12.83
N CYS A 31 3.84 -8.47 -13.26
CA CYS A 31 3.25 -9.18 -14.41
C CYS A 31 3.98 -8.91 -15.72
N LEU A 32 4.62 -7.74 -15.85
CA LEU A 32 5.37 -7.37 -17.06
C LEU A 32 6.79 -7.91 -17.07
N CYS A 33 7.29 -8.41 -15.95
CA CYS A 33 8.67 -8.89 -15.85
C CYS A 33 8.77 -10.35 -16.26
N SER A 34 9.75 -10.63 -17.12
CA SER A 34 10.08 -12.01 -17.49
C SER A 34 11.19 -12.58 -16.59
N ASP A 35 12.04 -11.72 -16.02
CA ASP A 35 13.06 -12.16 -15.08
C ASP A 35 12.42 -12.47 -13.73
N THR A 36 12.58 -13.72 -13.28
CA THR A 36 11.91 -14.19 -12.06
C THR A 36 12.40 -13.49 -10.78
N ARG A 37 13.66 -13.05 -10.75
CA ARG A 37 14.22 -12.37 -9.59
C ARG A 37 13.63 -10.96 -9.46
N ILE A 38 13.51 -10.25 -10.57
CA ILE A 38 12.92 -8.92 -10.62
C ILE A 38 11.42 -9.01 -10.32
N GLN A 39 10.75 -9.99 -10.89
CA GLN A 39 9.34 -10.24 -10.63
C GLN A 39 9.08 -10.45 -9.14
N LYS A 40 9.94 -11.24 -8.48
CA LYS A 40 9.83 -11.48 -7.04
C LYS A 40 9.99 -10.18 -6.26
N GLU A 41 10.96 -9.33 -6.65
CA GLU A 41 11.17 -8.04 -5.97
C GLU A 41 9.93 -7.15 -6.07
N PHE A 42 9.30 -7.06 -7.23
CA PHE A 42 8.08 -6.27 -7.37
C PHE A 42 6.92 -6.84 -6.57
N ASN A 43 6.78 -8.16 -6.51
CA ASN A 43 5.77 -8.80 -5.67
C ASN A 43 6.03 -8.53 -4.20
N ASP A 44 7.29 -8.54 -3.76
CA ASP A 44 7.67 -8.23 -2.38
C ASP A 44 7.33 -6.77 -2.04
N PHE A 45 7.56 -5.83 -2.98
CA PHE A 45 7.17 -4.43 -2.80
C PHE A 45 5.65 -4.30 -2.68
N ALA A 46 4.88 -4.99 -3.52
CA ALA A 46 3.43 -4.98 -3.44
C ALA A 46 2.95 -5.50 -2.07
N ASP A 47 3.54 -6.58 -1.58
CA ASP A 47 3.18 -7.15 -0.28
C ASP A 47 3.49 -6.18 0.86
N ARG A 48 4.63 -5.47 0.77
CA ARG A 48 5.02 -4.48 1.78
C ARG A 48 4.02 -3.33 1.84
N HIS A 49 3.61 -2.81 0.68
CA HIS A 49 2.65 -1.72 0.63
C HIS A 49 1.24 -2.17 1.03
N ARG A 50 0.90 -3.43 0.76
CA ARG A 50 -0.36 -4.00 1.24
C ARG A 50 -0.38 -4.09 2.76
N ALA A 51 0.74 -4.44 3.39
CA ALA A 51 0.87 -4.43 4.84
C ALA A 51 0.72 -3.02 5.41
N HIS A 52 1.33 -2.01 4.77
CA HIS A 52 1.16 -0.60 5.16
C HIS A 52 -0.30 -0.18 5.06
N TYR A 53 -0.95 -0.52 3.95
CA TYR A 53 -2.37 -0.23 3.74
C TYR A 53 -3.22 -0.80 4.88
N ASN A 54 -3.03 -2.07 5.21
CA ASN A 54 -3.80 -2.72 6.26
C ASN A 54 -3.58 -2.07 7.63
N THR A 55 -2.34 -1.69 7.93
CA THR A 55 -2.00 -1.01 9.18
C THR A 55 -2.72 0.33 9.27
N LEU A 56 -2.68 1.12 8.19
CA LEU A 56 -3.32 2.44 8.16
C LEU A 56 -4.83 2.33 8.28
N VAL A 57 -5.44 1.38 7.58
CA VAL A 57 -6.89 1.15 7.65
C VAL A 57 -7.32 0.80 9.07
N SER A 58 -6.47 0.08 9.81
CA SER A 58 -6.79 -0.32 11.19
C SER A 58 -7.04 0.90 12.10
N PHE A 59 -6.47 2.06 11.79
CA PHE A 59 -6.70 3.28 12.58
C PHE A 59 -8.09 3.89 12.35
N LEU A 60 -8.81 3.44 11.32
CA LEU A 60 -10.16 3.90 11.01
C LEU A 60 -11.25 3.06 11.70
N GLN A 61 -10.85 1.99 12.36
CA GLN A 61 -11.78 1.03 12.98
C GLN A 61 -11.90 1.21 14.48
#